data_fac16c35c973c830c64a9e9bc52ced24
#
_entry.id   fac16c35c973c830c64a9e9bc52ced24
#
_cell.length_a   1.000
_cell.length_b   1.000
_cell.length_c   1.000
_cell.angle_alpha   90.00
_cell.angle_beta   90.00
_cell.angle_gamma   90.00
#
_symmetry.space_group_name_H-M   'P 1'
#
loop_
_entity.id
_entity.type
_entity.pdbx_description
1 polymer ?
#
loop_
_entity_poly.entity_id
_entity_poly.type
_entity_poly.pdbx_seq_one_letter_code
_entity_poly.pdbx_strand_id
1 'polypeptide(L)'
;MPKALLLENIHPDAAKSLRDHGFEVETMKGALSEDELIDALDGVDLVGVRSKTNVTARVLDARPTLSAIGCFCIGTNQVDLAHAGKRGIAVFNAPYSNTRSVVELVICDIICLMRRIPAHTHHIKHGLWDKSASGSHEVRGKTLGIIGYGNIGSQLSVLAEALGMRVVFYDIEEKLALGNAHRCDTLNELLEQSDAVTLHVDGRKSNTGFFGEDQFAHMKQDAIFINLSRGFVADLGALKQHLDSGHLSGAAVDVFPVEPKKSGDPFETSLANEDNMILTPHIGGSTLEAQESIGHFVSQRLEDYWFKGSTSLSVNLPQINLGECRGVCRIAHLHDNLPGVLAHVNHVLGEENINVSFQSLATEGELGYVVTDVAQKPSAATLEALRNIEGTIRMRVIS
;
A
#
# COMPACT_ATOMS: atom_id res chain seq x y z
N MET A 1 19.04 5.60 -23.46
CA MET A 1 18.85 5.55 -21.99
C MET A 1 17.36 5.34 -21.76
N PRO A 2 16.98 4.53 -20.79
CA PRO A 2 15.55 4.37 -20.46
C PRO A 2 15.00 5.67 -19.88
N LYS A 3 13.72 5.94 -20.17
CA LYS A 3 13.04 7.15 -19.73
C LYS A 3 12.03 6.87 -18.63
N ALA A 4 12.05 7.68 -17.58
CA ALA A 4 11.09 7.62 -16.49
C ALA A 4 10.36 8.96 -16.31
N LEU A 5 9.05 8.93 -16.17
CA LEU A 5 8.21 10.08 -15.85
C LEU A 5 7.66 9.94 -14.44
N LEU A 6 7.94 10.88 -13.55
CA LEU A 6 7.43 10.90 -12.18
C LEU A 6 6.43 12.05 -11.99
N LEU A 7 5.21 11.72 -11.58
CA LEU A 7 4.09 12.65 -11.44
C LEU A 7 3.78 12.97 -9.96
N GLU A 8 2.88 13.94 -9.75
CA GLU A 8 2.24 14.21 -8.45
C GLU A 8 3.23 14.58 -7.33
N ASN A 9 4.30 15.27 -7.67
CA ASN A 9 5.26 15.75 -6.69
C ASN A 9 5.87 14.59 -5.85
N ILE A 10 6.21 13.48 -6.52
CA ILE A 10 6.97 12.38 -5.91
C ILE A 10 8.28 12.92 -5.32
N HIS A 11 8.70 12.36 -4.17
CA HIS A 11 9.88 12.86 -3.45
C HIS A 11 11.12 12.93 -4.36
N PRO A 12 11.92 14.00 -4.31
CA PRO A 12 13.06 14.22 -5.21
C PRO A 12 14.10 13.09 -5.20
N ASP A 13 14.24 12.39 -4.08
CA ASP A 13 15.17 11.27 -3.95
C ASP A 13 14.82 10.10 -4.88
N ALA A 14 13.54 9.92 -5.22
CA ALA A 14 13.14 8.94 -6.21
C ALA A 14 13.72 9.27 -7.60
N ALA A 15 13.63 10.53 -8.02
CA ALA A 15 14.19 10.98 -9.28
C ALA A 15 15.73 10.91 -9.26
N LYS A 16 16.34 11.23 -8.14
CA LYS A 16 17.79 11.12 -7.95
C LYS A 16 18.25 9.67 -8.07
N SER A 17 17.61 8.73 -7.35
CA SER A 17 17.95 7.30 -7.41
C SER A 17 17.90 6.78 -8.85
N LEU A 18 16.81 7.02 -9.57
CA LEU A 18 16.69 6.58 -10.96
C LEU A 18 17.75 7.20 -11.87
N ARG A 19 18.10 8.50 -11.71
CA ARG A 19 19.17 9.13 -12.49
C ARG A 19 20.54 8.55 -12.21
N ASP A 20 20.83 8.29 -10.92
CA ASP A 20 22.10 7.69 -10.50
C ASP A 20 22.29 6.28 -11.09
N HIS A 21 21.18 5.58 -11.41
CA HIS A 21 21.17 4.29 -12.10
C HIS A 21 20.97 4.39 -13.63
N GLY A 22 21.10 5.58 -14.23
CA GLY A 22 21.19 5.76 -15.68
C GLY A 22 19.85 5.95 -16.39
N PHE A 23 18.78 6.33 -15.69
CA PHE A 23 17.54 6.76 -16.32
C PHE A 23 17.57 8.26 -16.68
N GLU A 24 16.96 8.59 -17.79
CA GLU A 24 16.51 9.95 -18.07
C GLU A 24 15.20 10.18 -17.33
N VAL A 25 15.18 11.12 -16.36
CA VAL A 25 14.01 11.30 -15.48
C VAL A 25 13.40 12.66 -15.65
N GLU A 26 12.15 12.69 -16.07
CA GLU A 26 11.28 13.86 -16.07
C GLU A 26 10.35 13.85 -14.86
N THR A 27 10.07 15.03 -14.31
CA THR A 27 9.21 15.18 -13.12
C THR A 27 8.14 16.22 -13.34
N MET A 28 6.90 15.93 -12.92
CA MET A 28 5.77 16.85 -12.99
C MET A 28 5.06 16.95 -11.63
N LYS A 29 4.64 18.17 -11.24
CA LYS A 29 4.05 18.43 -9.92
C LYS A 29 2.59 18.01 -9.81
N GLY A 30 1.85 18.00 -10.91
CA GLY A 30 0.42 17.73 -10.95
C GLY A 30 0.07 16.28 -11.24
N ALA A 31 -1.21 15.94 -11.00
CA ALA A 31 -1.84 14.79 -11.62
C ALA A 31 -2.24 15.14 -13.05
N LEU A 32 -2.25 14.16 -13.94
CA LEU A 32 -2.66 14.31 -15.33
C LEU A 32 -4.03 13.67 -15.55
N SER A 33 -4.81 14.25 -16.44
CA SER A 33 -5.98 13.59 -17.04
C SER A 33 -5.53 12.42 -17.93
N GLU A 34 -6.46 11.57 -18.33
CA GLU A 34 -6.15 10.40 -19.14
C GLU A 34 -5.49 10.76 -20.47
N ASP A 35 -6.00 11.80 -21.18
CA ASP A 35 -5.45 12.25 -22.46
C ASP A 35 -4.06 12.87 -22.28
N GLU A 36 -3.88 13.75 -21.30
CA GLU A 36 -2.58 14.33 -20.97
C GLU A 36 -1.55 13.25 -20.58
N LEU A 37 -1.99 12.20 -19.87
CA LEU A 37 -1.10 11.09 -19.50
C LEU A 37 -0.69 10.29 -20.73
N ILE A 38 -1.62 9.99 -21.63
CA ILE A 38 -1.30 9.31 -22.89
C ILE A 38 -0.24 10.10 -23.66
N ASP A 39 -0.39 11.41 -23.79
CA ASP A 39 0.58 12.24 -24.52
C ASP A 39 1.94 12.29 -23.79
N ALA A 40 1.95 12.47 -22.48
CA ALA A 40 3.16 12.56 -21.67
C ALA A 40 3.97 11.24 -21.62
N LEU A 41 3.34 10.10 -21.84
CA LEU A 41 3.99 8.79 -21.86
C LEU A 41 4.62 8.43 -23.20
N ASP A 42 4.68 9.34 -24.18
CA ASP A 42 5.34 9.05 -25.46
C ASP A 42 6.83 8.82 -25.28
N GLY A 43 7.30 7.63 -25.66
CA GLY A 43 8.70 7.23 -25.50
C GLY A 43 9.16 7.01 -24.06
N VAL A 44 8.23 6.92 -23.08
CA VAL A 44 8.51 6.64 -21.68
C VAL A 44 8.48 5.13 -21.41
N ASP A 45 9.48 4.64 -20.68
CA ASP A 45 9.61 3.23 -20.30
C ASP A 45 9.00 2.93 -18.92
N LEU A 46 9.13 3.88 -17.98
CA LEU A 46 8.64 3.75 -16.60
C LEU A 46 7.82 4.98 -16.20
N VAL A 47 6.71 4.79 -15.52
CA VAL A 47 5.93 5.88 -14.94
C VAL A 47 5.76 5.74 -13.44
N GLY A 48 5.96 6.83 -12.71
CA GLY A 48 5.65 6.95 -11.29
C GLY A 48 4.42 7.82 -11.08
N VAL A 49 3.42 7.28 -10.36
CA VAL A 49 2.19 7.99 -9.96
C VAL A 49 2.02 7.92 -8.44
N ARG A 50 1.15 8.77 -7.90
CA ARG A 50 0.68 8.60 -6.53
C ARG A 50 -0.79 8.17 -6.54
N SER A 51 -1.67 8.88 -5.88
CA SER A 51 -3.06 8.45 -5.68
C SER A 51 -4.09 9.14 -6.60
N LYS A 52 -3.66 10.10 -7.42
CA LYS A 52 -4.59 10.96 -8.18
C LYS A 52 -4.64 10.69 -9.67
N THR A 53 -3.52 10.29 -10.28
CA THR A 53 -3.43 9.97 -11.71
C THR A 53 -3.89 8.54 -11.96
N ASN A 54 -4.92 8.37 -12.79
CA ASN A 54 -5.44 7.05 -13.13
C ASN A 54 -4.73 6.49 -14.36
N VAL A 55 -4.17 5.30 -14.23
CA VAL A 55 -3.57 4.52 -15.33
C VAL A 55 -4.57 3.44 -15.74
N THR A 56 -5.46 3.81 -16.64
CA THR A 56 -6.57 2.97 -17.12
C THR A 56 -6.14 2.00 -18.23
N ALA A 57 -6.98 1.05 -18.58
CA ALA A 57 -6.76 0.17 -19.74
C ALA A 57 -6.47 0.97 -21.03
N ARG A 58 -7.19 2.09 -21.25
CA ARG A 58 -6.97 2.96 -22.43
C ARG A 58 -5.56 3.55 -22.47
N VAL A 59 -5.02 3.99 -21.33
CA VAL A 59 -3.62 4.48 -21.24
C VAL A 59 -2.64 3.36 -21.58
N LEU A 60 -2.84 2.17 -20.98
CA LEU A 60 -1.97 1.01 -21.18
C LEU A 60 -1.98 0.52 -22.63
N ASP A 61 -3.13 0.54 -23.31
CA ASP A 61 -3.24 0.17 -24.73
C ASP A 61 -2.60 1.20 -25.65
N ALA A 62 -2.71 2.49 -25.31
CA ALA A 62 -2.11 3.57 -26.11
C ALA A 62 -0.57 3.59 -26.01
N ARG A 63 0.03 2.98 -24.96
CA ARG A 63 1.47 3.04 -24.70
C ARG A 63 2.09 1.64 -24.48
N PRO A 64 2.22 0.83 -25.54
CA PRO A 64 2.73 -0.54 -25.45
C PRO A 64 4.22 -0.63 -25.06
N THR A 65 4.97 0.47 -25.18
CA THR A 65 6.38 0.55 -24.77
C THR A 65 6.56 0.65 -23.26
N LEU A 66 5.54 1.12 -22.53
CA LEU A 66 5.58 1.20 -21.07
C LEU A 66 5.89 -0.19 -20.48
N SER A 67 6.87 -0.26 -19.61
CA SER A 67 7.39 -1.51 -19.06
C SER A 67 7.01 -1.71 -17.60
N ALA A 68 6.98 -0.63 -16.81
CA ALA A 68 6.53 -0.72 -15.42
C ALA A 68 5.92 0.58 -14.91
N ILE A 69 5.12 0.43 -13.85
CA ILE A 69 4.44 1.51 -13.13
C ILE A 69 4.84 1.43 -11.67
N GLY A 70 5.30 2.54 -11.12
CA GLY A 70 5.52 2.73 -9.69
C GLY A 70 4.39 3.52 -9.06
N CYS A 71 3.64 2.91 -8.15
CA CYS A 71 2.69 3.61 -7.28
C CYS A 71 3.45 4.09 -6.04
N PHE A 72 3.84 5.38 -6.01
CA PHE A 72 4.53 5.99 -4.87
C PHE A 72 3.57 6.27 -3.70
N CYS A 73 2.83 5.24 -3.32
CA CYS A 73 1.85 5.20 -2.24
C CYS A 73 1.55 3.73 -1.88
N ILE A 74 0.68 3.49 -0.91
CA ILE A 74 0.28 2.12 -0.54
C ILE A 74 -0.79 1.57 -1.48
N GLY A 75 -1.82 2.38 -1.80
CA GLY A 75 -2.93 1.96 -2.66
C GLY A 75 -2.52 1.79 -4.11
N THR A 76 -3.21 0.92 -4.83
CA THR A 76 -3.00 0.65 -6.27
C THR A 76 -4.28 0.77 -7.09
N ASN A 77 -5.37 1.24 -6.47
CA ASN A 77 -6.70 1.35 -7.08
C ASN A 77 -6.78 2.36 -8.25
N GLN A 78 -5.76 3.21 -8.41
CA GLN A 78 -5.60 4.12 -9.56
C GLN A 78 -5.02 3.42 -10.80
N VAL A 79 -4.62 2.15 -10.71
CA VAL A 79 -4.07 1.39 -11.85
C VAL A 79 -4.96 0.19 -12.15
N ASP A 80 -5.27 -0.03 -13.42
CA ASP A 80 -5.91 -1.28 -13.87
C ASP A 80 -4.89 -2.43 -13.86
N LEU A 81 -4.78 -3.08 -12.69
CA LEU A 81 -3.80 -4.13 -12.44
C LEU A 81 -3.98 -5.35 -13.35
N ALA A 82 -5.24 -5.74 -13.61
CA ALA A 82 -5.55 -6.89 -14.44
C ALA A 82 -5.13 -6.64 -15.90
N HIS A 83 -5.45 -5.46 -16.42
CA HIS A 83 -5.07 -5.08 -17.78
C HIS A 83 -3.55 -4.88 -17.91
N ALA A 84 -2.90 -4.27 -16.91
CA ALA A 84 -1.44 -4.13 -16.87
C ALA A 84 -0.74 -5.51 -16.93
N GLY A 85 -1.23 -6.51 -16.18
CA GLY A 85 -0.72 -7.88 -16.22
C GLY A 85 -0.83 -8.50 -17.61
N LYS A 86 -2.00 -8.38 -18.27
CA LYS A 86 -2.22 -8.86 -19.64
C LYS A 86 -1.35 -8.18 -20.69
N ARG A 87 -0.89 -6.96 -20.42
CA ARG A 87 0.04 -6.20 -21.28
C ARG A 87 1.52 -6.42 -20.92
N GLY A 88 1.79 -7.21 -19.89
CA GLY A 88 3.15 -7.45 -19.40
C GLY A 88 3.82 -6.24 -18.78
N ILE A 89 3.02 -5.35 -18.16
CA ILE A 89 3.49 -4.15 -17.48
C ILE A 89 3.50 -4.43 -15.98
N ALA A 90 4.68 -4.41 -15.36
CA ALA A 90 4.82 -4.64 -13.92
C ALA A 90 4.34 -3.44 -13.10
N VAL A 91 3.64 -3.67 -12.02
CA VAL A 91 3.19 -2.62 -11.10
C VAL A 91 3.78 -2.86 -9.72
N PHE A 92 4.39 -1.83 -9.14
CA PHE A 92 4.98 -1.84 -7.80
C PHE A 92 4.37 -0.74 -6.95
N ASN A 93 4.21 -0.98 -5.66
CA ASN A 93 3.78 0.01 -4.69
C ASN A 93 4.70 -0.01 -3.45
N ALA A 94 4.39 0.83 -2.45
CA ALA A 94 5.13 0.90 -1.19
C ALA A 94 4.26 0.43 -0.02
N PRO A 95 4.05 -0.87 0.18
CA PRO A 95 3.07 -1.39 1.13
C PRO A 95 3.47 -1.17 2.61
N TYR A 96 4.73 -0.84 2.91
CA TYR A 96 5.27 -0.81 4.27
C TYR A 96 5.93 0.51 4.68
N SER A 97 6.19 1.40 3.73
CA SER A 97 7.10 2.56 3.92
C SER A 97 6.54 3.66 4.82
N ASN A 98 5.24 3.68 5.09
CA ASN A 98 4.61 4.65 6.00
C ASN A 98 4.11 4.03 7.32
N THR A 99 4.43 2.76 7.58
CA THR A 99 3.93 2.04 8.77
C THR A 99 4.23 2.82 10.05
N ARG A 100 5.45 3.33 10.21
CA ARG A 100 5.87 4.07 11.40
C ARG A 100 5.07 5.36 11.59
N SER A 101 4.83 6.11 10.54
CA SER A 101 4.05 7.36 10.58
C SER A 101 2.62 7.13 11.08
N VAL A 102 1.95 6.09 10.55
CA VAL A 102 0.60 5.74 10.99
C VAL A 102 0.60 5.32 12.46
N VAL A 103 1.54 4.49 12.88
CA VAL A 103 1.64 4.02 14.27
C VAL A 103 1.83 5.18 15.24
N GLU A 104 2.67 6.15 14.91
CA GLU A 104 2.90 7.34 15.74
C GLU A 104 1.65 8.21 15.86
N LEU A 105 0.91 8.39 14.76
CA LEU A 105 -0.35 9.14 14.80
C LEU A 105 -1.40 8.41 15.66
N VAL A 106 -1.55 7.08 15.52
CA VAL A 106 -2.46 6.31 16.37
C VAL A 106 -2.13 6.42 17.86
N ILE A 107 -0.85 6.33 18.23
CA ILE A 107 -0.40 6.53 19.64
C ILE A 107 -0.74 7.94 20.12
N CYS A 108 -0.50 8.95 19.29
CA CYS A 108 -0.88 10.32 19.60
C CYS A 108 -2.39 10.44 19.84
N ASP A 109 -3.21 9.90 18.94
CA ASP A 109 -4.67 9.94 19.03
C ASP A 109 -5.18 9.25 20.30
N ILE A 110 -4.65 8.07 20.63
CA ILE A 110 -5.00 7.35 21.87
C ILE A 110 -4.73 8.24 23.09
N ILE A 111 -3.54 8.82 23.19
CA ILE A 111 -3.16 9.67 24.35
C ILE A 111 -4.03 10.92 24.38
N CYS A 112 -4.23 11.58 23.25
CA CYS A 112 -5.03 12.80 23.16
C CYS A 112 -6.49 12.56 23.56
N LEU A 113 -7.11 11.48 23.08
CA LEU A 113 -8.50 11.14 23.39
C LEU A 113 -8.66 10.70 24.84
N MET A 114 -7.78 9.83 25.38
CA MET A 114 -7.80 9.41 26.77
C MET A 114 -7.60 10.58 27.75
N ARG A 115 -6.88 11.62 27.34
CA ARG A 115 -6.67 12.85 28.12
C ARG A 115 -7.68 13.95 27.81
N ARG A 116 -8.63 13.70 26.90
CA ARG A 116 -9.65 14.68 26.44
C ARG A 116 -9.03 15.99 25.93
N ILE A 117 -7.85 15.92 25.30
CA ILE A 117 -7.13 17.11 24.81
C ILE A 117 -7.96 17.90 23.79
N PRO A 118 -8.69 17.27 22.82
CA PRO A 118 -9.55 18.02 21.90
C PRO A 118 -10.59 18.85 22.63
N ALA A 119 -11.34 18.28 23.56
CA ALA A 119 -12.37 18.97 24.35
C ALA A 119 -11.78 20.10 25.18
N HIS A 120 -10.69 19.88 25.91
CA HIS A 120 -10.03 20.94 26.69
C HIS A 120 -9.47 22.06 25.81
N THR A 121 -8.97 21.72 24.61
CA THR A 121 -8.51 22.71 23.63
C THR A 121 -9.68 23.55 23.12
N HIS A 122 -10.82 22.91 22.83
CA HIS A 122 -12.05 23.61 22.44
C HIS A 122 -12.50 24.57 23.53
N HIS A 123 -12.59 24.11 24.79
CA HIS A 123 -12.97 24.95 25.94
C HIS A 123 -12.09 26.20 26.07
N ILE A 124 -10.76 26.04 26.06
CA ILE A 124 -9.84 27.18 26.16
C ILE A 124 -10.00 28.17 25.01
N LYS A 125 -10.15 27.69 23.78
CA LYS A 125 -10.38 28.56 22.60
C LYS A 125 -11.68 29.38 22.70
N HIS A 126 -12.67 28.89 23.48
CA HIS A 126 -13.94 29.56 23.73
C HIS A 126 -13.98 30.28 25.08
N GLY A 127 -12.81 30.49 25.72
CA GLY A 127 -12.70 31.27 26.95
C GLY A 127 -13.11 30.55 28.23
N LEU A 128 -13.26 29.22 28.18
CA LEU A 128 -13.65 28.41 29.33
C LEU A 128 -12.42 27.75 29.95
N TRP A 129 -12.17 28.01 31.21
CA TRP A 129 -11.08 27.41 32.00
C TRP A 129 -11.60 26.20 32.76
N ASP A 130 -11.47 25.03 32.15
CA ASP A 130 -11.82 23.74 32.76
C ASP A 130 -10.56 22.90 33.02
N LYS A 131 -10.29 22.54 34.28
CA LYS A 131 -9.17 21.66 34.70
C LYS A 131 -9.67 20.40 35.42
N SER A 132 -10.91 20.01 35.17
CA SER A 132 -11.50 18.79 35.71
C SER A 132 -10.71 17.57 35.22
N ALA A 133 -10.52 16.60 36.12
CA ALA A 133 -9.98 15.27 35.75
C ALA A 133 -11.07 14.28 35.29
N SER A 134 -12.33 14.72 35.24
CA SER A 134 -13.46 13.85 34.87
C SER A 134 -13.29 13.30 33.45
N GLY A 135 -13.35 11.97 33.29
CA GLY A 135 -13.17 11.29 32.01
C GLY A 135 -11.74 11.33 31.42
N SER A 136 -10.76 11.89 32.14
CA SER A 136 -9.36 11.90 31.72
C SER A 136 -8.60 10.73 32.35
N HIS A 137 -7.90 9.95 31.53
CA HIS A 137 -7.19 8.74 31.93
C HIS A 137 -5.73 8.73 31.47
N GLU A 138 -4.89 8.03 32.23
CA GLU A 138 -3.57 7.57 31.73
C GLU A 138 -3.78 6.35 30.82
N VAL A 139 -2.91 6.18 29.82
CA VAL A 139 -2.94 4.99 28.96
C VAL A 139 -2.36 3.75 29.63
N ARG A 140 -1.49 3.94 30.63
CA ARG A 140 -0.91 2.84 31.42
C ARG A 140 -1.98 1.99 32.09
N GLY A 141 -1.91 0.66 31.87
CA GLY A 141 -2.85 -0.31 32.42
C GLY A 141 -4.18 -0.39 31.65
N LYS A 142 -4.39 0.47 30.64
CA LYS A 142 -5.54 0.38 29.73
C LYS A 142 -5.32 -0.70 28.68
N THR A 143 -6.39 -1.24 28.13
CA THR A 143 -6.36 -2.26 27.08
C THR A 143 -6.57 -1.64 25.71
N LEU A 144 -5.62 -1.89 24.79
CA LEU A 144 -5.73 -1.55 23.38
C LEU A 144 -6.17 -2.77 22.58
N GLY A 145 -7.30 -2.69 21.90
CA GLY A 145 -7.79 -3.67 20.94
C GLY A 145 -7.38 -3.30 19.52
N ILE A 146 -6.63 -4.16 18.86
CA ILE A 146 -6.12 -3.95 17.49
C ILE A 146 -6.86 -4.90 16.56
N ILE A 147 -7.61 -4.35 15.60
CA ILE A 147 -8.32 -5.11 14.56
C ILE A 147 -7.53 -5.03 13.26
N GLY A 148 -6.97 -6.18 12.85
CA GLY A 148 -5.97 -6.28 11.78
C GLY A 148 -4.54 -6.23 12.33
N TYR A 149 -3.92 -7.40 12.51
CA TYR A 149 -2.58 -7.54 13.08
C TYR A 149 -1.52 -7.73 11.99
N GLY A 150 -1.57 -6.84 10.97
CA GLY A 150 -0.59 -6.73 9.89
C GLY A 150 0.63 -5.89 10.28
N ASN A 151 1.27 -5.24 9.30
CA ASN A 151 2.49 -4.44 9.53
C ASN A 151 2.28 -3.28 10.49
N ILE A 152 1.15 -2.57 10.40
CA ILE A 152 0.83 -1.45 11.29
C ILE A 152 0.44 -1.98 12.67
N GLY A 153 -0.52 -2.91 12.74
CA GLY A 153 -1.02 -3.43 14.00
C GLY A 153 0.06 -4.08 14.87
N SER A 154 0.97 -4.84 14.27
CA SER A 154 2.07 -5.47 14.99
C SER A 154 3.11 -4.46 15.52
N GLN A 155 3.46 -3.43 14.75
CA GLN A 155 4.34 -2.36 15.26
C GLN A 155 3.66 -1.52 16.34
N LEU A 156 2.36 -1.24 16.18
CA LEU A 156 1.57 -0.52 17.17
C LEU A 156 1.54 -1.28 18.50
N SER A 157 1.38 -2.61 18.46
CA SER A 157 1.34 -3.42 19.69
C SER A 157 2.60 -3.25 20.53
N VAL A 158 3.78 -3.24 19.90
CA VAL A 158 5.06 -3.07 20.59
C VAL A 158 5.18 -1.68 21.23
N LEU A 159 4.74 -0.63 20.55
CA LEU A 159 4.81 0.73 21.10
C LEU A 159 3.76 0.96 22.20
N ALA A 160 2.56 0.42 22.05
CA ALA A 160 1.52 0.51 23.08
C ALA A 160 1.94 -0.23 24.38
N GLU A 161 2.57 -1.39 24.23
CA GLU A 161 3.15 -2.14 25.36
C GLU A 161 4.25 -1.34 26.06
N ALA A 162 5.12 -0.66 25.32
CA ALA A 162 6.16 0.21 25.88
C ALA A 162 5.59 1.38 26.70
N LEU A 163 4.36 1.81 26.40
CA LEU A 163 3.61 2.80 27.18
C LEU A 163 2.87 2.19 28.38
N GLY A 164 2.99 0.88 28.62
CA GLY A 164 2.35 0.18 29.72
C GLY A 164 0.89 -0.20 29.46
N MET A 165 0.44 -0.21 28.21
CA MET A 165 -0.88 -0.73 27.84
C MET A 165 -0.87 -2.27 27.79
N ARG A 166 -2.02 -2.89 28.02
CA ARG A 166 -2.26 -4.28 27.62
C ARG A 166 -2.73 -4.29 26.18
N VAL A 167 -2.23 -5.21 25.36
CA VAL A 167 -2.60 -5.29 23.96
C VAL A 167 -3.33 -6.61 23.68
N VAL A 168 -4.50 -6.49 23.08
CA VAL A 168 -5.24 -7.61 22.50
C VAL A 168 -5.45 -7.36 21.01
N PHE A 169 -5.50 -8.42 20.20
CA PHE A 169 -5.71 -8.25 18.77
C PHE A 169 -6.63 -9.34 18.18
N TYR A 170 -7.28 -8.98 17.10
CA TYR A 170 -8.07 -9.89 16.27
C TYR A 170 -7.64 -9.77 14.80
N ASP A 171 -7.43 -10.91 14.15
CA ASP A 171 -7.16 -10.99 12.72
C ASP A 171 -7.83 -12.24 12.16
N ILE A 172 -8.32 -12.16 10.92
CA ILE A 172 -8.94 -13.30 10.21
C ILE A 172 -7.93 -14.38 9.85
N GLU A 173 -6.65 -14.02 9.78
CA GLU A 173 -5.53 -14.94 9.56
C GLU A 173 -4.84 -15.26 10.89
N GLU A 174 -4.18 -16.41 10.94
CA GLU A 174 -3.30 -16.71 12.06
C GLU A 174 -2.06 -15.82 12.00
N LYS A 175 -1.84 -15.03 13.05
CA LYS A 175 -0.70 -14.11 13.17
C LYS A 175 0.10 -14.41 14.42
N LEU A 176 1.43 -14.32 14.30
CA LEU A 176 2.32 -14.43 15.42
C LEU A 176 2.22 -13.19 16.31
N ALA A 177 1.86 -13.36 17.57
CA ALA A 177 1.85 -12.27 18.54
C ALA A 177 3.26 -11.77 18.82
N LEU A 178 3.44 -10.44 18.85
CA LEU A 178 4.69 -9.80 19.29
C LEU A 178 4.58 -9.35 20.74
N GLY A 179 5.67 -9.50 21.49
CA GLY A 179 5.72 -9.12 22.90
C GLY A 179 4.68 -9.86 23.74
N ASN A 180 3.90 -9.13 24.53
CA ASN A 180 2.82 -9.67 25.37
C ASN A 180 1.42 -9.45 24.77
N ALA A 181 1.31 -9.19 23.46
CA ALA A 181 0.02 -9.06 22.81
C ALA A 181 -0.73 -10.42 22.80
N HIS A 182 -2.01 -10.40 23.10
CA HIS A 182 -2.86 -11.59 23.11
C HIS A 182 -3.85 -11.59 21.95
N ARG A 183 -3.92 -12.71 21.22
CA ARG A 183 -4.93 -12.90 20.20
C ARG A 183 -6.26 -13.24 20.85
N CYS A 184 -7.33 -12.54 20.44
CA CYS A 184 -8.71 -12.90 20.78
C CYS A 184 -9.24 -13.90 19.74
N ASP A 185 -10.06 -14.86 20.18
CA ASP A 185 -10.69 -15.84 19.31
C ASP A 185 -11.83 -15.22 18.50
N THR A 186 -12.49 -14.22 19.04
CA THR A 186 -13.59 -13.50 18.39
C THR A 186 -13.40 -11.98 18.45
N LEU A 187 -14.02 -11.28 17.50
CA LEU A 187 -14.05 -9.83 17.51
C LEU A 187 -14.74 -9.27 18.76
N ASN A 188 -15.86 -9.86 19.17
CA ASN A 188 -16.61 -9.40 20.35
C ASN A 188 -15.77 -9.50 21.62
N GLU A 189 -15.02 -10.59 21.80
CA GLU A 189 -14.09 -10.73 22.93
C GLU A 189 -13.08 -9.57 22.98
N LEU A 190 -12.56 -9.13 21.83
CA LEU A 190 -11.68 -7.97 21.77
C LEU A 190 -12.42 -6.69 22.16
N LEU A 191 -13.61 -6.46 21.62
CA LEU A 191 -14.38 -5.21 21.83
C LEU A 191 -14.77 -5.05 23.30
N GLU A 192 -15.26 -6.12 23.94
CA GLU A 192 -15.74 -6.11 25.33
C GLU A 192 -14.65 -5.81 26.37
N GLN A 193 -13.38 -6.07 26.06
CA GLN A 193 -12.27 -5.82 27.01
C GLN A 193 -11.44 -4.58 26.72
N SER A 194 -11.63 -3.93 25.54
CA SER A 194 -10.78 -2.84 25.08
C SER A 194 -11.24 -1.46 25.55
N ASP A 195 -10.34 -0.69 26.14
CA ASP A 195 -10.55 0.73 26.47
C ASP A 195 -10.34 1.64 25.25
N ALA A 196 -9.53 1.18 24.28
CA ALA A 196 -9.33 1.80 22.98
C ALA A 196 -9.38 0.73 21.90
N VAL A 197 -10.08 0.99 20.80
CA VAL A 197 -10.17 0.10 19.62
C VAL A 197 -9.66 0.81 18.40
N THR A 198 -8.76 0.18 17.64
CA THR A 198 -8.18 0.75 16.43
C THR A 198 -8.24 -0.23 15.24
N LEU A 199 -8.58 0.30 14.07
CA LEU A 199 -8.71 -0.47 12.82
C LEU A 199 -7.45 -0.35 11.97
N HIS A 200 -6.89 -1.51 11.58
CA HIS A 200 -5.75 -1.64 10.65
C HIS A 200 -5.99 -2.71 9.59
N VAL A 201 -7.22 -2.81 9.12
CA VAL A 201 -7.61 -3.72 8.04
C VAL A 201 -7.36 -3.10 6.66
N ASP A 202 -7.21 -3.95 5.64
CA ASP A 202 -6.98 -3.50 4.27
C ASP A 202 -8.26 -3.01 3.56
N GLY A 203 -8.10 -2.48 2.35
CA GLY A 203 -9.17 -1.91 1.53
C GLY A 203 -9.93 -2.92 0.66
N ARG A 204 -9.95 -4.22 0.99
CA ARG A 204 -10.74 -5.20 0.25
C ARG A 204 -12.24 -4.93 0.37
N LYS A 205 -13.01 -5.23 -0.68
CA LYS A 205 -14.46 -4.96 -0.71
C LYS A 205 -15.24 -5.66 0.41
N SER A 206 -14.78 -6.82 0.87
CA SER A 206 -15.40 -7.55 1.99
C SER A 206 -15.35 -6.80 3.32
N ASN A 207 -14.49 -5.81 3.46
CA ASN A 207 -14.38 -4.98 4.65
C ASN A 207 -15.31 -3.75 4.62
N THR A 208 -16.12 -3.59 3.56
CA THR A 208 -17.08 -2.48 3.46
C THR A 208 -18.16 -2.63 4.54
N GLY A 209 -18.32 -1.61 5.41
CA GLY A 209 -19.29 -1.61 6.50
C GLY A 209 -19.02 -2.68 7.58
N PHE A 210 -17.81 -3.20 7.62
CA PHE A 210 -17.42 -4.25 8.58
C PHE A 210 -17.61 -3.82 10.04
N PHE A 211 -17.35 -2.54 10.34
CA PHE A 211 -17.50 -1.98 11.68
C PHE A 211 -18.72 -1.06 11.72
N GLY A 212 -19.83 -1.58 12.19
CA GLY A 212 -21.13 -0.90 12.23
C GLY A 212 -21.73 -0.91 13.62
N GLU A 213 -23.06 -0.74 13.69
CA GLU A 213 -23.84 -0.65 14.92
C GLU A 213 -23.55 -1.79 15.90
N ASP A 214 -23.55 -3.03 15.42
CA ASP A 214 -23.31 -4.21 16.27
C ASP A 214 -21.93 -4.17 16.93
N GLN A 215 -20.90 -3.74 16.21
CA GLN A 215 -19.53 -3.65 16.71
C GLN A 215 -19.40 -2.52 17.72
N PHE A 216 -19.95 -1.34 17.42
CA PHE A 216 -19.95 -0.23 18.37
C PHE A 216 -20.71 -0.57 19.65
N ALA A 217 -21.84 -1.27 19.58
CA ALA A 217 -22.61 -1.68 20.75
C ALA A 217 -21.87 -2.67 21.67
N HIS A 218 -20.95 -3.47 21.12
CA HIS A 218 -20.11 -4.39 21.91
C HIS A 218 -18.87 -3.73 22.52
N MET A 219 -18.53 -2.50 22.14
CA MET A 219 -17.44 -1.77 22.77
C MET A 219 -17.78 -1.43 24.23
N LYS A 220 -16.76 -1.31 25.06
CA LYS A 220 -16.94 -0.90 26.45
C LYS A 220 -17.55 0.50 26.55
N GLN A 221 -18.33 0.73 27.61
CA GLN A 221 -18.72 2.07 28.03
C GLN A 221 -17.47 2.94 28.22
N ASP A 222 -17.50 4.17 27.75
CA ASP A 222 -16.41 5.15 27.77
C ASP A 222 -15.15 4.77 26.95
N ALA A 223 -15.23 3.75 26.10
CA ALA A 223 -14.14 3.42 25.18
C ALA A 223 -13.94 4.50 24.11
N ILE A 224 -12.75 4.52 23.51
CA ILE A 224 -12.42 5.37 22.36
C ILE A 224 -12.24 4.53 21.09
N PHE A 225 -12.61 5.11 19.94
CA PHE A 225 -12.52 4.46 18.64
C PHE A 225 -11.56 5.19 17.71
N ILE A 226 -10.70 4.46 16.98
CA ILE A 226 -9.71 5.02 16.07
C ILE A 226 -9.79 4.33 14.70
N ASN A 227 -9.93 5.10 13.62
CA ASN A 227 -9.88 4.58 12.25
C ASN A 227 -8.91 5.39 11.36
N LEU A 228 -7.73 4.84 11.14
CA LEU A 228 -6.73 5.32 10.19
C LEU A 228 -6.50 4.30 9.06
N SER A 229 -7.50 3.43 8.78
CA SER A 229 -7.40 2.38 7.76
C SER A 229 -8.05 2.80 6.43
N ARG A 230 -9.37 2.63 6.30
CA ARG A 230 -10.15 3.07 5.13
C ARG A 230 -11.52 3.59 5.58
N GLY A 231 -12.01 4.64 4.93
CA GLY A 231 -13.24 5.33 5.34
C GLY A 231 -14.50 4.49 5.19
N PHE A 232 -14.55 3.60 4.20
CA PHE A 232 -15.72 2.73 3.98
C PHE A 232 -15.80 1.51 4.92
N VAL A 233 -14.79 1.29 5.78
CA VAL A 233 -14.75 0.16 6.72
C VAL A 233 -15.69 0.39 7.89
N ALA A 234 -15.79 1.62 8.40
CA ALA A 234 -16.60 1.96 9.55
C ALA A 234 -17.83 2.80 9.15
N ASP A 235 -18.96 2.52 9.78
CA ASP A 235 -20.19 3.35 9.67
C ASP A 235 -20.08 4.58 10.56
N LEU A 236 -19.85 5.75 9.96
CA LEU A 236 -19.74 7.02 10.67
C LEU A 236 -21.08 7.50 11.27
N GLY A 237 -22.22 7.03 10.74
CA GLY A 237 -23.53 7.31 11.30
C GLY A 237 -23.74 6.57 12.62
N ALA A 238 -23.41 5.28 12.67
CA ALA A 238 -23.42 4.49 13.89
C ALA A 238 -22.41 5.03 14.91
N LEU A 239 -21.18 5.37 14.48
CA LEU A 239 -20.20 6.01 15.36
C LEU A 239 -20.77 7.27 16.02
N LYS A 240 -21.40 8.13 15.23
CA LYS A 240 -22.00 9.36 15.77
C LYS A 240 -23.08 9.08 16.82
N GLN A 241 -23.96 8.09 16.60
CA GLN A 241 -25.00 7.73 17.55
C GLN A 241 -24.41 7.28 18.90
N HIS A 242 -23.33 6.50 18.88
CA HIS A 242 -22.62 6.05 20.08
C HIS A 242 -21.86 7.16 20.81
N LEU A 243 -21.37 8.18 20.07
CA LEU A 243 -20.81 9.41 20.66
C LEU A 243 -21.91 10.27 21.30
N ASP A 244 -23.00 10.55 20.58
CA ASP A 244 -24.14 11.35 21.05
C ASP A 244 -24.80 10.76 22.31
N SER A 245 -24.88 9.43 22.39
CA SER A 245 -25.43 8.72 23.57
C SER A 245 -24.48 8.71 24.78
N GLY A 246 -23.21 9.09 24.58
CA GLY A 246 -22.17 8.99 25.60
C GLY A 246 -21.72 7.54 25.88
N HIS A 247 -22.04 6.59 25.00
CA HIS A 247 -21.48 5.23 25.08
C HIS A 247 -19.98 5.25 24.79
N LEU A 248 -19.56 5.94 23.74
CA LEU A 248 -18.15 6.17 23.44
C LEU A 248 -17.72 7.55 23.96
N SER A 249 -16.51 7.64 24.52
CA SER A 249 -15.98 8.86 25.11
C SER A 249 -15.23 9.75 24.10
N GLY A 250 -14.97 9.28 22.89
CA GLY A 250 -14.31 10.02 21.82
C GLY A 250 -13.87 9.13 20.68
N ALA A 251 -13.48 9.75 19.57
CA ALA A 251 -12.95 9.03 18.41
C ALA A 251 -11.89 9.83 17.63
N ALA A 252 -11.06 9.10 16.86
CA ALA A 252 -10.16 9.67 15.85
C ALA A 252 -10.47 9.05 14.48
N VAL A 253 -10.67 9.89 13.47
CA VAL A 253 -10.96 9.47 12.11
C VAL A 253 -10.08 10.24 11.14
N ASP A 254 -9.19 9.50 10.46
CA ASP A 254 -8.28 10.04 9.43
C ASP A 254 -8.79 9.78 8.01
N VAL A 255 -9.77 8.88 7.84
CA VAL A 255 -10.25 8.40 6.55
C VAL A 255 -11.77 8.45 6.45
N PHE A 256 -12.30 8.81 5.27
CA PHE A 256 -13.73 9.03 5.07
C PHE A 256 -14.27 8.24 3.87
N PRO A 257 -15.57 7.85 3.87
CA PRO A 257 -16.16 7.12 2.74
C PRO A 257 -16.07 7.87 1.40
N VAL A 258 -16.14 9.20 1.46
CA VAL A 258 -15.95 10.09 0.31
C VAL A 258 -14.96 11.18 0.71
N GLU A 259 -13.83 11.21 0.04
CA GLU A 259 -12.76 12.17 0.30
C GLU A 259 -12.62 13.18 -0.85
N PRO A 260 -12.33 14.47 -0.58
CA PRO A 260 -12.07 15.47 -1.61
C PRO A 260 -10.88 15.10 -2.49
N LYS A 261 -10.98 15.39 -3.79
CA LYS A 261 -9.92 15.09 -4.75
C LYS A 261 -8.71 16.02 -4.65
N LYS A 262 -8.92 17.25 -4.17
CA LYS A 262 -7.87 18.26 -4.10
C LYS A 262 -7.71 18.77 -2.67
N SER A 263 -6.48 19.05 -2.28
CA SER A 263 -6.18 19.75 -1.03
C SER A 263 -6.76 21.16 -1.09
N GLY A 264 -7.50 21.55 -0.04
CA GLY A 264 -8.19 22.83 0.05
C GLY A 264 -9.64 22.82 -0.45
N ASP A 265 -10.12 21.71 -1.03
CA ASP A 265 -11.56 21.59 -1.34
C ASP A 265 -12.38 21.59 -0.04
N PRO A 266 -13.60 22.15 -0.07
CA PRO A 266 -14.52 22.08 1.07
C PRO A 266 -14.83 20.63 1.46
N PHE A 267 -14.90 20.40 2.78
CA PHE A 267 -15.25 19.10 3.32
C PHE A 267 -16.16 19.24 4.54
N GLU A 268 -17.24 18.49 4.55
CA GLU A 268 -18.19 18.47 5.65
C GLU A 268 -18.36 17.05 6.17
N THR A 269 -18.46 16.91 7.50
CA THR A 269 -18.73 15.63 8.15
C THR A 269 -19.67 15.83 9.32
N SER A 270 -20.54 14.86 9.58
CA SER A 270 -21.45 14.85 10.73
C SER A 270 -20.72 14.81 12.08
N LEU A 271 -19.44 14.47 12.08
CA LEU A 271 -18.60 14.35 13.28
C LEU A 271 -17.91 15.66 13.68
N ALA A 272 -18.03 16.73 12.90
CA ALA A 272 -17.27 17.98 13.10
C ALA A 272 -17.54 18.70 14.43
N ASN A 273 -18.68 18.46 15.05
CA ASN A 273 -19.11 19.17 16.28
C ASN A 273 -18.94 18.32 17.55
N GLU A 274 -18.32 17.15 17.47
CA GLU A 274 -18.08 16.31 18.63
C GLU A 274 -16.91 16.84 19.47
N ASP A 275 -17.10 16.97 20.79
CA ASP A 275 -16.13 17.64 21.68
C ASP A 275 -14.79 16.90 21.78
N ASN A 276 -14.82 15.57 21.95
CA ASN A 276 -13.61 14.75 22.08
C ASN A 276 -13.35 13.97 20.80
N MET A 277 -13.15 14.69 19.71
CA MET A 277 -12.97 14.16 18.36
C MET A 277 -11.68 14.67 17.72
N ILE A 278 -10.94 13.79 17.06
CA ILE A 278 -9.81 14.12 16.20
C ILE A 278 -10.19 13.76 14.76
N LEU A 279 -10.17 14.76 13.89
CA LEU A 279 -10.45 14.62 12.46
C LEU A 279 -9.23 15.08 11.67
N THR A 280 -8.70 14.22 10.83
CA THR A 280 -7.53 14.51 9.98
C THR A 280 -7.80 14.12 8.53
N PRO A 281 -7.22 14.83 7.55
CA PRO A 281 -7.56 14.66 6.14
C PRO A 281 -6.66 13.60 5.48
N HIS A 282 -6.74 12.35 5.95
CA HIS A 282 -6.01 11.18 5.44
C HIS A 282 -4.48 11.40 5.44
N ILE A 283 -3.96 11.81 6.60
CA ILE A 283 -2.53 12.15 6.78
C ILE A 283 -1.73 11.09 7.53
N GLY A 284 -2.31 9.97 7.92
CA GLY A 284 -1.63 8.92 8.68
C GLY A 284 -0.27 8.51 8.11
N GLY A 285 -0.14 8.47 6.80
CA GLY A 285 1.12 8.19 6.09
C GLY A 285 1.82 9.42 5.52
N SER A 286 1.42 10.64 5.87
CA SER A 286 1.89 11.87 5.22
C SER A 286 2.98 12.58 6.02
N THR A 287 4.10 11.91 6.28
CA THR A 287 5.31 12.51 6.86
C THR A 287 6.42 12.62 5.81
N LEU A 288 7.41 13.49 6.06
CA LEU A 288 8.57 13.65 5.16
C LEU A 288 9.35 12.34 5.05
N GLU A 289 9.58 11.66 6.17
CA GLU A 289 10.30 10.38 6.24
C GLU A 289 9.56 9.27 5.50
N ALA A 290 8.22 9.23 5.59
CA ALA A 290 7.44 8.28 4.82
C ALA A 290 7.53 8.53 3.31
N GLN A 291 7.48 9.80 2.87
CA GLN A 291 7.62 10.16 1.46
C GLN A 291 9.01 9.82 0.91
N GLU A 292 10.07 10.07 1.69
CA GLU A 292 11.43 9.65 1.36
C GLU A 292 11.53 8.13 1.25
N SER A 293 11.06 7.39 2.26
CA SER A 293 11.07 5.93 2.30
C SER A 293 10.27 5.31 1.15
N ILE A 294 9.11 5.87 0.82
CA ILE A 294 8.31 5.48 -0.35
C ILE A 294 9.10 5.71 -1.64
N GLY A 295 9.75 6.89 -1.73
CA GLY A 295 10.58 7.27 -2.87
C GLY A 295 11.67 6.23 -3.14
N HIS A 296 12.46 5.93 -2.14
CA HIS A 296 13.54 4.92 -2.24
C HIS A 296 13.01 3.52 -2.54
N PHE A 297 11.97 3.09 -1.83
CA PHE A 297 11.44 1.74 -1.97
C PHE A 297 10.93 1.47 -3.40
N VAL A 298 10.08 2.34 -3.93
CA VAL A 298 9.49 2.14 -5.26
C VAL A 298 10.54 2.29 -6.36
N SER A 299 11.44 3.28 -6.25
CA SER A 299 12.53 3.45 -7.22
C SER A 299 13.40 2.20 -7.30
N GLN A 300 13.79 1.63 -6.16
CA GLN A 300 14.58 0.40 -6.13
C GLN A 300 13.84 -0.78 -6.76
N ARG A 301 12.50 -0.92 -6.58
CA ARG A 301 11.73 -1.98 -7.26
C ARG A 301 11.71 -1.78 -8.78
N LEU A 302 11.55 -0.54 -9.26
CA LEU A 302 11.61 -0.22 -10.68
C LEU A 302 13.00 -0.51 -11.28
N GLU A 303 14.08 -0.16 -10.57
CA GLU A 303 15.47 -0.46 -10.94
C GLU A 303 15.74 -1.97 -10.99
N ASP A 304 15.35 -2.72 -9.96
CA ASP A 304 15.51 -4.18 -9.90
C ASP A 304 14.72 -4.87 -11.03
N TYR A 305 13.52 -4.37 -11.34
CA TYR A 305 12.76 -4.87 -12.48
C TYR A 305 13.45 -4.56 -13.81
N TRP A 306 13.93 -3.32 -13.99
CA TRP A 306 14.54 -2.89 -15.24
C TRP A 306 15.85 -3.62 -15.52
N PHE A 307 16.75 -3.64 -14.55
CA PHE A 307 18.11 -4.15 -14.72
C PHE A 307 18.27 -5.64 -14.41
N LYS A 308 17.41 -6.20 -13.54
CA LYS A 308 17.53 -7.59 -13.11
C LYS A 308 16.34 -8.45 -13.53
N GLY A 309 15.25 -7.87 -14.03
CA GLY A 309 14.00 -8.58 -14.31
C GLY A 309 13.29 -9.08 -13.06
N SER A 310 13.64 -8.58 -11.87
CA SER A 310 13.01 -8.98 -10.62
C SER A 310 11.58 -8.44 -10.52
N THR A 311 10.62 -9.32 -10.26
CA THR A 311 9.22 -8.97 -9.99
C THR A 311 8.87 -9.07 -8.52
N SER A 312 9.88 -9.08 -7.64
CA SER A 312 9.69 -9.12 -6.19
C SER A 312 8.82 -7.94 -5.73
N LEU A 313 7.75 -8.24 -4.99
CA LEU A 313 6.73 -7.29 -4.54
C LEU A 313 5.96 -6.58 -5.67
N SER A 314 5.96 -7.11 -6.88
CA SER A 314 4.98 -6.74 -7.88
C SER A 314 3.57 -7.08 -7.39
N VAL A 315 2.60 -6.20 -7.66
CA VAL A 315 1.20 -6.40 -7.22
C VAL A 315 0.32 -7.04 -8.29
N ASN A 316 0.89 -7.34 -9.48
CA ASN A 316 0.12 -7.84 -10.61
C ASN A 316 0.83 -8.89 -11.47
N LEU A 317 2.08 -9.21 -11.19
CA LEU A 317 2.84 -10.26 -11.89
C LEU A 317 3.34 -11.32 -10.92
N PRO A 318 3.52 -12.57 -11.37
CA PRO A 318 4.14 -13.61 -10.56
C PRO A 318 5.49 -13.16 -10.01
N GLN A 319 5.72 -13.37 -8.72
CA GLN A 319 6.87 -12.78 -8.02
C GLN A 319 8.10 -13.68 -8.10
N ILE A 320 9.20 -13.15 -8.63
CA ILE A 320 10.53 -13.75 -8.59
C ILE A 320 11.51 -12.72 -8.06
N ASN A 321 12.22 -13.07 -6.99
CA ASN A 321 13.31 -12.26 -6.46
C ASN A 321 14.63 -12.66 -7.13
N LEU A 322 15.26 -11.74 -7.85
CA LEU A 322 16.45 -11.99 -8.64
C LEU A 322 17.61 -11.06 -8.23
N GLY A 323 18.78 -11.66 -8.06
CA GLY A 323 20.04 -10.95 -8.02
C GLY A 323 20.62 -10.70 -9.43
N GLU A 324 21.93 -10.45 -9.47
CA GLU A 324 22.67 -10.24 -10.72
C GLU A 324 22.55 -11.44 -11.67
N CYS A 325 22.67 -11.20 -12.97
CA CYS A 325 22.63 -12.22 -13.98
C CYS A 325 23.80 -13.22 -13.76
N ARG A 326 23.49 -14.50 -13.81
CA ARG A 326 24.48 -15.60 -13.63
C ARG A 326 25.08 -16.09 -14.94
N GLY A 327 24.76 -15.43 -16.05
CA GLY A 327 25.23 -15.74 -17.39
C GLY A 327 25.75 -14.52 -18.12
N VAL A 328 25.77 -14.62 -19.44
CA VAL A 328 26.13 -13.48 -20.33
C VAL A 328 24.96 -12.54 -20.54
N CYS A 329 23.74 -13.09 -20.58
CA CYS A 329 22.52 -12.30 -20.60
C CYS A 329 21.36 -13.04 -19.95
N ARG A 330 20.34 -12.29 -19.59
CA ARG A 330 19.10 -12.74 -18.98
C ARG A 330 17.94 -12.54 -19.94
N ILE A 331 17.12 -13.55 -20.09
CA ILE A 331 15.85 -13.51 -20.82
C ILE A 331 14.72 -13.54 -19.80
N ALA A 332 13.95 -12.47 -19.72
CA ALA A 332 12.76 -12.35 -18.89
C ALA A 332 11.53 -12.50 -19.78
N HIS A 333 10.73 -13.54 -19.58
CA HIS A 333 9.66 -13.96 -20.44
C HIS A 333 8.35 -14.11 -19.64
N LEU A 334 7.43 -13.21 -19.85
CA LEU A 334 6.07 -13.27 -19.32
C LEU A 334 5.18 -13.95 -20.35
N HIS A 335 4.37 -14.91 -19.90
CA HIS A 335 3.54 -15.73 -20.77
C HIS A 335 2.22 -16.10 -20.10
N ASP A 336 1.24 -16.55 -20.87
CA ASP A 336 0.05 -17.22 -20.35
C ASP A 336 0.47 -18.51 -19.64
N ASN A 337 -0.14 -18.81 -18.51
CA ASN A 337 0.15 -20.00 -17.70
C ASN A 337 -0.43 -21.26 -18.37
N LEU A 338 0.13 -21.63 -19.52
CA LEU A 338 -0.25 -22.80 -20.31
C LEU A 338 0.74 -23.96 -20.14
N PRO A 339 0.27 -25.21 -20.16
CA PRO A 339 1.15 -26.38 -20.17
C PRO A 339 2.11 -26.35 -21.38
N GLY A 340 3.39 -26.61 -21.14
CA GLY A 340 4.38 -26.77 -22.20
C GLY A 340 5.20 -25.52 -22.54
N VAL A 341 4.83 -24.31 -22.11
CA VAL A 341 5.58 -23.08 -22.45
C VAL A 341 7.04 -23.18 -22.02
N LEU A 342 7.33 -23.61 -20.79
CA LEU A 342 8.70 -23.79 -20.32
C LEU A 342 9.48 -24.84 -21.13
N ALA A 343 8.81 -25.91 -21.57
CA ALA A 343 9.42 -26.91 -22.41
C ALA A 343 9.82 -26.34 -23.78
N HIS A 344 8.96 -25.50 -24.38
CA HIS A 344 9.26 -24.83 -25.64
C HIS A 344 10.42 -23.83 -25.50
N VAL A 345 10.46 -23.06 -24.42
CA VAL A 345 11.60 -22.14 -24.13
C VAL A 345 12.91 -22.92 -24.09
N ASN A 346 12.95 -24.03 -23.34
CA ASN A 346 14.14 -24.86 -23.22
C ASN A 346 14.50 -25.58 -24.52
N HIS A 347 13.51 -25.99 -25.31
CA HIS A 347 13.71 -26.59 -26.62
C HIS A 347 14.41 -25.63 -27.60
N VAL A 348 13.89 -24.41 -27.72
CA VAL A 348 14.49 -23.37 -28.60
C VAL A 348 15.93 -23.05 -28.18
N LEU A 349 16.23 -22.96 -26.89
CA LEU A 349 17.60 -22.75 -26.41
C LEU A 349 18.51 -23.96 -26.69
N GLY A 350 17.99 -25.18 -26.55
CA GLY A 350 18.70 -26.41 -26.78
C GLY A 350 19.06 -26.65 -28.25
N GLU A 351 18.15 -26.36 -29.20
CA GLU A 351 18.42 -26.44 -30.64
C GLU A 351 19.55 -25.52 -31.08
N GLU A 352 19.72 -24.38 -30.45
CA GLU A 352 20.80 -23.41 -30.71
C GLU A 352 22.05 -23.69 -29.85
N ASN A 353 22.11 -24.83 -29.11
CA ASN A 353 23.21 -25.18 -28.21
C ASN A 353 23.51 -24.09 -27.17
N ILE A 354 22.50 -23.36 -26.71
CA ILE A 354 22.63 -22.34 -25.69
C ILE A 354 22.48 -22.99 -24.31
N ASN A 355 23.53 -22.90 -23.51
CA ASN A 355 23.52 -23.47 -22.17
C ASN A 355 22.82 -22.52 -21.18
N VAL A 356 21.95 -23.09 -20.33
CA VAL A 356 21.24 -22.35 -19.27
C VAL A 356 22.07 -22.37 -18.00
N SER A 357 22.43 -21.17 -17.49
CA SER A 357 23.20 -21.03 -16.25
C SER A 357 22.30 -20.94 -15.02
N PHE A 358 21.09 -20.42 -15.19
CA PHE A 358 20.06 -20.33 -14.17
C PHE A 358 18.68 -20.20 -14.82
N GLN A 359 17.67 -20.80 -14.20
CA GLN A 359 16.28 -20.59 -14.61
C GLN A 359 15.36 -20.59 -13.39
N SER A 360 14.39 -19.71 -13.39
CA SER A 360 13.35 -19.63 -12.38
C SER A 360 12.00 -19.35 -13.04
N LEU A 361 10.97 -20.06 -12.59
CA LEU A 361 9.58 -19.87 -13.03
C LEU A 361 8.70 -19.61 -11.80
N ALA A 362 7.84 -18.63 -11.89
CA ALA A 362 6.72 -18.44 -10.99
C ALA A 362 5.43 -18.31 -11.80
N THR A 363 4.32 -18.78 -11.23
CA THR A 363 2.99 -18.67 -11.84
C THR A 363 2.01 -18.12 -10.82
N GLU A 364 1.08 -17.28 -11.29
CA GLU A 364 0.00 -16.72 -10.48
C GLU A 364 -1.25 -16.53 -11.37
N GLY A 365 -2.33 -17.24 -11.07
CA GLY A 365 -3.53 -17.23 -11.89
C GLY A 365 -3.26 -17.62 -13.34
N GLU A 366 -3.59 -16.73 -14.27
CA GLU A 366 -3.43 -16.92 -15.71
C GLU A 366 -2.03 -16.58 -16.23
N LEU A 367 -1.13 -16.06 -15.39
CA LEU A 367 0.19 -15.58 -15.78
C LEU A 367 1.30 -16.52 -15.32
N GLY A 368 2.30 -16.70 -16.18
CA GLY A 368 3.58 -17.30 -15.87
C GLY A 368 4.74 -16.36 -16.19
N TYR A 369 5.74 -16.31 -15.32
CA TYR A 369 6.94 -15.52 -15.53
C TYR A 369 8.16 -16.43 -15.39
N VAL A 370 8.90 -16.60 -16.48
CA VAL A 370 10.14 -17.38 -16.49
C VAL A 370 11.32 -16.47 -16.78
N VAL A 371 12.36 -16.61 -15.97
CA VAL A 371 13.62 -15.90 -16.16
C VAL A 371 14.73 -16.91 -16.36
N THR A 372 15.46 -16.74 -17.45
CA THR A 372 16.54 -17.66 -17.86
C THR A 372 17.83 -16.86 -18.08
N ASP A 373 18.87 -17.20 -17.33
CA ASP A 373 20.23 -16.71 -17.56
C ASP A 373 20.96 -17.68 -18.49
N VAL A 374 21.51 -17.18 -19.57
CA VAL A 374 22.18 -18.01 -20.60
C VAL A 374 23.68 -17.71 -20.67
N ALA A 375 24.45 -18.77 -20.94
CA ALA A 375 25.90 -18.73 -20.97
C ALA A 375 26.49 -17.98 -22.18
N GLN A 376 25.67 -17.70 -23.20
CA GLN A 376 26.04 -16.96 -24.41
C GLN A 376 24.88 -16.10 -24.91
N LYS A 377 25.17 -15.05 -25.65
CA LYS A 377 24.15 -14.18 -26.20
C LYS A 377 23.38 -14.88 -27.32
N PRO A 378 22.03 -15.00 -27.21
CA PRO A 378 21.22 -15.63 -28.26
C PRO A 378 21.27 -14.82 -29.57
N SER A 379 21.14 -15.52 -30.70
CA SER A 379 21.02 -14.90 -32.02
C SER A 379 19.69 -14.13 -32.15
N ALA A 380 19.58 -13.25 -33.13
CA ALA A 380 18.33 -12.57 -33.45
C ALA A 380 17.22 -13.57 -33.80
N ALA A 381 17.58 -14.67 -34.51
CA ALA A 381 16.64 -15.74 -34.87
C ALA A 381 16.14 -16.50 -33.63
N THR A 382 17.02 -16.82 -32.67
CA THR A 382 16.67 -17.46 -31.40
C THR A 382 15.71 -16.57 -30.59
N LEU A 383 16.01 -15.25 -30.50
CA LEU A 383 15.14 -14.31 -29.79
C LEU A 383 13.78 -14.18 -30.46
N GLU A 384 13.71 -14.24 -31.78
CA GLU A 384 12.46 -14.22 -32.54
C GLU A 384 11.66 -15.52 -32.30
N ALA A 385 12.32 -16.68 -32.33
CA ALA A 385 11.68 -17.97 -32.02
C ALA A 385 11.09 -17.98 -30.61
N LEU A 386 11.81 -17.43 -29.62
CA LEU A 386 11.32 -17.30 -28.24
C LEU A 386 10.09 -16.35 -28.13
N ARG A 387 10.07 -15.22 -28.89
CA ARG A 387 8.94 -14.31 -28.92
C ARG A 387 7.70 -14.91 -29.54
N ASN A 388 7.87 -15.82 -30.49
CA ASN A 388 6.79 -16.48 -31.21
C ASN A 388 6.25 -17.75 -30.53
N ILE A 389 6.75 -18.10 -29.33
CA ILE A 389 6.17 -19.18 -28.54
C ILE A 389 4.71 -18.80 -28.20
N GLU A 390 3.78 -19.73 -28.43
CA GLU A 390 2.37 -19.55 -28.11
C GLU A 390 2.18 -19.19 -26.63
N GLY A 391 1.35 -18.19 -26.38
CA GLY A 391 1.13 -17.64 -25.03
C GLY A 391 2.16 -16.60 -24.59
N THR A 392 3.15 -16.24 -25.39
CA THR A 392 4.08 -15.15 -25.06
C THR A 392 3.33 -13.81 -24.98
N ILE A 393 3.36 -13.18 -23.80
CA ILE A 393 2.81 -11.84 -23.55
C ILE A 393 3.89 -10.79 -23.80
N ARG A 394 5.04 -10.96 -23.14
CA ARG A 394 6.16 -10.01 -23.26
C ARG A 394 7.50 -10.69 -22.98
N MET A 395 8.47 -10.36 -23.79
CA MET A 395 9.85 -10.83 -23.58
C MET A 395 10.83 -9.65 -23.56
N ARG A 396 11.75 -9.67 -22.60
CA ARG A 396 12.84 -8.68 -22.48
C ARG A 396 14.17 -9.43 -22.40
N VAL A 397 15.19 -8.84 -23.02
CA VAL A 397 16.59 -9.29 -22.89
C VAL A 397 17.31 -8.26 -22.04
N ILE A 398 17.90 -8.70 -20.96
CA ILE A 398 18.62 -7.90 -19.97
C ILE A 398 20.09 -8.33 -20.03
N SER A 399 20.98 -7.39 -20.29
CA SER A 399 22.44 -7.63 -20.49
C SER A 399 23.26 -6.64 -19.68
#